data_369bc71caffd5ada24434b9735316c23
#
_entry.id   369bc71caffd5ada24434b9735316c23
#
_cell.length_a   1.000
_cell.length_b   1.000
_cell.length_c   1.000
_cell.angle_alpha   90.00
_cell.angle_beta   90.00
_cell.angle_gamma   90.00
#
_symmetry.space_group_name_H-M   'P 1'
#
loop_
_entity.id
_entity.type
_entity.pdbx_description
1 polymer ?
#
loop_
_entity_poly.entity_id
_entity_poly.type
_entity_poly.pdbx_seq_one_letter_code
_entity_poly.pdbx_strand_id
1 'polypeptide(L)'
;MWDLSFLQVVPGLAIAAPRDAPTLRAELREAVGDTDGPTVVRFPKGKVAVDVPAIDTVGGVDVLYRSPKVXQRREVLLVSIGAMAATCLEVAERVASQGIGITVVDPRWVKPLDPALIDLARAHDLVVTVEDNGRVGGVGAALAQLLRDADVDVPLRDFGIAQRFLDHGKRDEVMAEVGLAPQDLARKVVEAVAKRQPXIEDDPTSPGEAAPAGERAXEAIGDQR
;
A
#
# COMPACT_ATOMS: atom_id res chain seq x y z
N MET A 1 1.42 -12.54 15.16
CA MET A 1 2.06 -11.78 14.06
C MET A 1 2.23 -12.59 12.76
N TRP A 2 1.90 -13.85 12.76
CA TRP A 2 1.93 -14.69 11.57
C TRP A 2 0.59 -15.37 11.30
N ASP A 3 -0.39 -15.06 12.11
CA ASP A 3 -1.71 -15.67 12.10
C ASP A 3 -2.43 -15.49 10.76
N LEU A 4 -2.40 -14.28 10.19
CA LEU A 4 -3.03 -14.04 8.89
C LEU A 4 -2.34 -14.80 7.75
N SER A 5 -1.04 -15.11 7.92
CA SER A 5 -0.30 -15.87 6.91
C SER A 5 -0.68 -17.36 6.93
N PHE A 6 -0.54 -18.01 8.08
CA PHE A 6 -0.80 -19.46 8.10
C PHE A 6 -2.29 -19.82 8.05
N LEU A 7 -3.18 -18.92 8.45
CA LEU A 7 -4.62 -19.16 8.34
C LEU A 7 -5.14 -19.05 6.90
N GLN A 8 -4.41 -18.37 6.02
CA GLN A 8 -4.80 -18.25 4.60
C GLN A 8 -4.94 -19.63 3.93
N VAL A 9 -4.17 -20.62 4.38
CA VAL A 9 -4.15 -21.93 3.72
C VAL A 9 -5.36 -22.81 4.07
N VAL A 10 -6.18 -22.41 5.05
CA VAL A 10 -7.30 -23.27 5.52
C VAL A 10 -8.50 -23.08 4.59
N PRO A 11 -8.91 -24.15 3.86
CA PRO A 11 -10.09 -24.04 2.97
C PRO A 11 -11.36 -23.75 3.75
N GLY A 12 -12.18 -22.86 3.22
CA GLY A 12 -13.48 -22.53 3.81
C GLY A 12 -13.43 -21.65 5.04
N LEU A 13 -12.24 -21.31 5.55
CA LEU A 13 -12.11 -20.41 6.69
C LEU A 13 -12.32 -18.96 6.23
N ALA A 14 -13.20 -18.23 6.93
CA ALA A 14 -13.36 -16.79 6.75
C ALA A 14 -12.61 -16.04 7.85
N ILE A 15 -12.01 -14.90 7.51
CA ILE A 15 -11.24 -14.10 8.48
C ILE A 15 -11.68 -12.64 8.39
N ALA A 16 -12.15 -12.09 9.51
CA ALA A 16 -12.43 -10.67 9.68
C ALA A 16 -11.31 -10.02 10.48
N ALA A 17 -10.96 -8.78 10.12
CA ALA A 17 -9.93 -8.01 10.80
C ALA A 17 -10.47 -6.61 11.13
N PRO A 18 -11.22 -6.47 12.23
CA PRO A 18 -11.82 -5.18 12.57
C PRO A 18 -10.77 -4.13 12.94
N ARG A 19 -11.06 -2.88 12.59
CA ARG A 19 -10.17 -1.75 12.86
C ARG A 19 -10.49 -1.04 14.19
N ASP A 20 -11.71 -1.16 14.68
CA ASP A 20 -12.19 -0.43 15.87
C ASP A 20 -13.37 -1.18 16.53
N ALA A 21 -13.93 -0.61 17.59
CA ALA A 21 -15.02 -1.25 18.33
C ALA A 21 -16.30 -1.41 17.49
N PRO A 22 -16.74 -0.38 16.74
CA PRO A 22 -17.93 -0.56 15.89
C PRO A 22 -17.78 -1.65 14.84
N THR A 23 -16.63 -1.73 14.16
CA THR A 23 -16.39 -2.77 13.16
C THR A 23 -16.23 -4.13 13.81
N LEU A 24 -15.62 -4.22 14.99
CA LEU A 24 -15.54 -5.49 15.73
C LEU A 24 -16.96 -6.02 16.03
N ARG A 25 -17.86 -5.17 16.51
CA ARG A 25 -19.24 -5.57 16.79
C ARG A 25 -19.96 -6.01 15.51
N ALA A 26 -19.79 -5.26 14.42
CA ALA A 26 -20.45 -5.59 13.15
C ALA A 26 -19.92 -6.90 12.57
N GLU A 27 -18.59 -7.04 12.51
CA GLU A 27 -17.96 -8.24 11.94
C GLU A 27 -18.24 -9.48 12.80
N LEU A 28 -18.33 -9.33 14.12
CA LEU A 28 -18.69 -10.46 14.97
C LEU A 28 -20.15 -10.91 14.72
N ARG A 29 -21.09 -9.96 14.53
CA ARG A 29 -22.47 -10.31 14.17
C ARG A 29 -22.51 -11.03 12.82
N GLU A 30 -21.76 -10.52 11.84
CA GLU A 30 -21.65 -11.15 10.52
C GLU A 30 -21.08 -12.58 10.64
N ALA A 31 -20.04 -12.74 11.44
CA ALA A 31 -19.37 -14.03 11.65
C ALA A 31 -20.32 -15.07 12.24
N VAL A 32 -21.17 -14.66 13.18
CA VAL A 32 -22.12 -15.56 13.83
C VAL A 32 -23.32 -15.86 12.92
N GLY A 33 -23.78 -14.88 12.14
CA GLY A 33 -25.03 -14.97 11.39
C GLY A 33 -24.91 -15.37 9.92
N ASP A 34 -23.83 -15.01 9.26
CA ASP A 34 -23.76 -15.01 7.81
C ASP A 34 -22.76 -16.00 7.20
N THR A 35 -22.03 -16.75 8.01
CA THR A 35 -21.03 -17.69 7.47
C THR A 35 -21.45 -19.15 7.70
N ASP A 36 -21.18 -19.97 6.70
CA ASP A 36 -21.49 -21.42 6.75
C ASP A 36 -20.29 -22.26 7.21
N GLY A 37 -19.18 -21.62 7.52
CA GLY A 37 -17.95 -22.33 7.89
C GLY A 37 -17.27 -21.69 9.08
N PRO A 38 -16.09 -22.17 9.41
CA PRO A 38 -15.33 -21.59 10.52
C PRO A 38 -14.95 -20.15 10.22
N THR A 39 -14.96 -19.32 11.25
CA THR A 39 -14.68 -17.88 11.13
C THR A 39 -13.69 -17.46 12.22
N VAL A 40 -12.71 -16.68 11.84
CA VAL A 40 -11.78 -16.02 12.76
C VAL A 40 -12.07 -14.53 12.76
N VAL A 41 -12.16 -13.93 13.94
CA VAL A 41 -12.19 -12.48 14.09
C VAL A 41 -10.88 -12.10 14.78
N ARG A 42 -10.03 -11.39 14.05
CA ARG A 42 -8.63 -11.15 14.43
C ARG A 42 -8.44 -9.70 14.86
N PHE A 43 -8.05 -9.48 16.10
CA PHE A 43 -7.78 -8.14 16.64
C PHE A 43 -6.60 -8.21 17.61
N PRO A 44 -5.85 -7.11 17.79
CA PRO A 44 -4.69 -7.14 18.69
C PRO A 44 -5.11 -7.12 20.16
N LYS A 45 -4.26 -7.65 21.00
CA LYS A 45 -4.37 -7.52 22.45
C LYS A 45 -4.07 -6.06 22.84
N GLY A 46 -4.89 -5.49 23.70
CA GLY A 46 -4.66 -4.13 24.20
C GLY A 46 -5.95 -3.32 24.28
N LYS A 47 -5.77 -2.03 24.45
CA LYS A 47 -6.90 -1.09 24.47
C LYS A 47 -7.54 -0.98 23.10
N VAL A 48 -8.85 -0.78 23.11
CA VAL A 48 -9.60 -0.56 21.87
C VAL A 48 -9.12 0.74 21.23
N ALA A 49 -8.88 0.69 19.93
CA ALA A 49 -8.46 1.86 19.17
C ALA A 49 -9.59 2.92 19.10
N VAL A 50 -9.21 4.15 18.83
CA VAL A 50 -10.17 5.23 18.56
C VAL A 50 -10.99 4.86 17.32
N ASP A 51 -12.28 5.15 17.34
CA ASP A 51 -13.18 4.85 16.24
C ASP A 51 -12.76 5.59 14.97
N VAL A 52 -12.73 4.87 13.87
CA VAL A 52 -12.44 5.40 12.53
C VAL A 52 -13.66 5.12 11.65
N PRO A 53 -14.63 6.07 11.60
CA PRO A 53 -15.81 5.83 10.77
C PRO A 53 -15.47 5.83 9.29
N ALA A 54 -16.20 5.02 8.54
CA ALA A 54 -16.10 5.03 7.08
C ALA A 54 -16.78 6.31 6.54
N ILE A 55 -16.19 6.91 5.52
CA ILE A 55 -16.79 8.04 4.80
C ILE A 55 -17.63 7.58 3.61
N ASP A 56 -17.43 6.31 3.19
CA ASP A 56 -18.13 5.74 2.05
C ASP A 56 -17.91 4.21 2.09
N THR A 57 -18.63 3.46 1.26
CA THR A 57 -18.42 2.02 1.06
C THR A 57 -18.46 1.70 -0.42
N VAL A 58 -17.64 0.73 -0.84
CA VAL A 58 -17.63 0.20 -2.21
C VAL A 58 -17.70 -1.33 -2.07
N GLY A 59 -18.85 -1.92 -2.43
CA GLY A 59 -19.08 -3.32 -2.11
C GLY A 59 -19.03 -3.53 -0.60
N GLY A 60 -18.27 -4.48 -0.14
CA GLY A 60 -18.05 -4.74 1.28
C GLY A 60 -16.84 -4.01 1.86
N VAL A 61 -16.23 -3.10 1.10
CA VAL A 61 -14.99 -2.40 1.49
C VAL A 61 -15.34 -0.99 2.00
N ASP A 62 -14.89 -0.66 3.20
CA ASP A 62 -15.06 0.68 3.77
C ASP A 62 -13.99 1.63 3.21
N VAL A 63 -14.41 2.84 2.84
CA VAL A 63 -13.49 3.92 2.48
C VAL A 63 -13.29 4.80 3.70
N LEU A 64 -12.04 4.98 4.12
CA LEU A 64 -11.71 5.73 5.34
C LEU A 64 -11.24 7.15 5.05
N TYR A 65 -10.67 7.38 3.86
CA TYR A 65 -10.11 8.68 3.49
C TYR A 65 -10.00 8.77 1.97
N ARG A 66 -10.25 9.96 1.45
CA ARG A 66 -9.89 10.33 0.06
C ARG A 66 -9.26 11.71 0.08
N SER A 67 -8.07 11.82 -0.48
CA SER A 67 -7.48 13.14 -0.70
C SER A 67 -8.27 13.90 -1.77
N PRO A 68 -8.28 15.25 -1.75
CA PRO A 68 -8.93 16.01 -2.80
C PRO A 68 -8.35 15.68 -4.17
N LYS A 69 -9.20 15.56 -5.19
CA LYS A 69 -8.77 15.26 -6.57
C LYS A 69 -8.06 16.48 -7.16
N VAL A 70 -6.93 16.23 -7.73
CA VAL A 70 -6.16 17.22 -8.48
C VAL A 70 -5.66 16.56 -9.76
N UNK A 71 -5.83 16.97 -10.69
CA UNK A 71 -5.57 16.47 -11.93
C UNK A 71 -4.14 16.10 -12.14
N GLN A 72 -3.91 15.27 -12.92
CA GLN A 72 -2.61 14.88 -13.42
C GLN A 72 -1.62 14.44 -12.34
N ARG A 73 -2.09 13.93 -11.22
CA ARG A 73 -1.21 13.39 -10.19
C ARG A 73 -1.39 11.86 -10.09
N ARG A 74 -0.41 11.21 -9.50
CA ARG A 74 -0.49 9.79 -9.20
C ARG A 74 -1.49 9.53 -8.07
N GLU A 75 -2.26 8.46 -8.20
CA GLU A 75 -3.28 8.05 -7.24
C GLU A 75 -2.89 6.71 -6.60
N VAL A 76 -2.81 6.69 -5.29
CA VAL A 76 -2.45 5.50 -4.50
C VAL A 76 -3.68 4.95 -3.80
N LEU A 77 -3.91 3.64 -3.92
CA LEU A 77 -4.88 2.93 -3.10
C LEU A 77 -4.14 2.31 -1.92
N LEU A 78 -4.44 2.78 -0.71
CA LEU A 78 -3.84 2.26 0.52
C LEU A 78 -4.85 1.35 1.22
N VAL A 79 -4.55 0.05 1.22
CA VAL A 79 -5.42 -0.96 1.84
C VAL A 79 -4.91 -1.21 3.26
N SER A 80 -5.69 -0.76 4.22
CA SER A 80 -5.38 -0.83 5.65
C SER A 80 -5.99 -2.11 6.23
N ILE A 81 -5.16 -2.94 6.87
CA ILE A 81 -5.62 -4.21 7.44
C ILE A 81 -5.81 -4.07 8.95
N GLY A 82 -7.06 -4.22 9.39
CA GLY A 82 -7.40 -4.27 10.80
C GLY A 82 -6.94 -3.06 11.59
N ALA A 83 -6.20 -3.30 12.65
CA ALA A 83 -5.77 -2.28 13.60
C ALA A 83 -4.79 -1.24 13.04
N MET A 84 -4.43 -1.34 11.76
CA MET A 84 -3.53 -0.36 11.13
C MET A 84 -4.26 0.92 10.66
N ALA A 85 -5.58 1.04 10.88
CA ALA A 85 -6.36 2.14 10.32
C ALA A 85 -5.85 3.52 10.74
N ALA A 86 -5.62 3.75 12.04
CA ALA A 86 -5.13 5.06 12.50
C ALA A 86 -3.76 5.39 11.90
N THR A 87 -2.86 4.41 11.84
CA THR A 87 -1.56 4.56 11.19
C THR A 87 -1.73 4.93 9.72
N CYS A 88 -2.60 4.22 9.00
CA CYS A 88 -2.81 4.46 7.57
C CYS A 88 -3.44 5.84 7.30
N LEU A 89 -4.29 6.34 8.17
CA LEU A 89 -4.82 7.71 8.03
C LEU A 89 -3.69 8.74 8.17
N GLU A 90 -2.79 8.55 9.12
CA GLU A 90 -1.63 9.44 9.29
C GLU A 90 -0.70 9.35 8.07
N VAL A 91 -0.48 8.15 7.53
CA VAL A 91 0.28 7.96 6.29
C VAL A 91 -0.39 8.74 5.15
N ALA A 92 -1.70 8.65 5.03
CA ALA A 92 -2.44 9.32 3.95
C ALA A 92 -2.27 10.83 4.00
N GLU A 93 -2.36 11.42 5.20
CA GLU A 93 -2.16 12.87 5.35
C GLU A 93 -0.75 13.29 4.93
N ARG A 94 0.26 12.52 5.34
CA ARG A 94 1.66 12.79 4.99
C ARG A 94 1.90 12.66 3.49
N VAL A 95 1.35 11.64 2.86
CA VAL A 95 1.49 11.39 1.41
C VAL A 95 0.74 12.47 0.62
N ALA A 96 -0.48 12.81 1.04
CA ALA A 96 -1.27 13.86 0.38
C ALA A 96 -0.56 15.22 0.43
N SER A 97 0.14 15.52 1.54
CA SER A 97 0.89 16.77 1.66
C SER A 97 2.06 16.87 0.66
N GLN A 98 2.47 15.75 0.06
CA GLN A 98 3.49 15.72 -0.99
C GLN A 98 2.88 15.82 -2.40
N GLY A 99 1.58 16.11 -2.51
CA GLY A 99 0.91 16.25 -3.80
C GLY A 99 0.50 14.93 -4.46
N ILE A 100 0.57 13.82 -3.74
CA ILE A 100 0.18 12.50 -4.23
C ILE A 100 -1.28 12.24 -3.84
N GLY A 101 -2.09 11.76 -4.77
CA GLY A 101 -3.45 11.35 -4.49
C GLY A 101 -3.48 10.06 -3.70
N ILE A 102 -4.37 9.94 -2.73
CA ILE A 102 -4.44 8.72 -1.93
C ILE A 102 -5.85 8.47 -1.42
N THR A 103 -6.28 7.22 -1.54
CA THR A 103 -7.53 6.70 -0.98
C THR A 103 -7.17 5.60 0.00
N VAL A 104 -7.68 5.69 1.23
CA VAL A 104 -7.49 4.63 2.24
C VAL A 104 -8.76 3.81 2.32
N VAL A 105 -8.62 2.49 2.23
CA VAL A 105 -9.74 1.57 2.35
C VAL A 105 -9.44 0.48 3.38
N ASP A 106 -10.50 -0.06 3.97
CA ASP A 106 -10.46 -1.19 4.91
C ASP A 106 -11.34 -2.30 4.33
N PRO A 107 -10.77 -3.44 3.94
CA PRO A 107 -11.57 -4.54 3.41
C PRO A 107 -12.46 -5.21 4.45
N ARG A 108 -12.22 -5.00 5.75
CA ARG A 108 -12.94 -5.62 6.86
C ARG A 108 -12.73 -7.14 6.90
N TRP A 109 -13.12 -7.84 5.85
CA TRP A 109 -12.87 -9.27 5.66
C TRP A 109 -11.61 -9.45 4.82
N VAL A 110 -10.65 -10.17 5.37
CA VAL A 110 -9.36 -10.39 4.71
C VAL A 110 -9.25 -11.78 4.09
N LYS A 111 -10.26 -12.61 4.34
CA LYS A 111 -10.45 -13.89 3.67
C LYS A 111 -11.93 -14.28 3.73
N PRO A 112 -12.59 -14.43 2.56
CA PRO A 112 -12.09 -14.03 1.25
C PRO A 112 -12.04 -12.51 1.11
N LEU A 113 -11.16 -12.00 0.26
CA LEU A 113 -11.11 -10.58 -0.05
C LEU A 113 -12.29 -10.20 -0.95
N ASP A 114 -12.86 -9.03 -0.71
CA ASP A 114 -14.00 -8.54 -1.48
C ASP A 114 -13.56 -8.18 -2.92
N PRO A 115 -14.28 -8.68 -3.94
CA PRO A 115 -13.95 -8.34 -5.34
C PRO A 115 -13.98 -6.86 -5.67
N ALA A 116 -14.63 -6.02 -4.89
CA ALA A 116 -14.59 -4.56 -5.07
C ALA A 116 -13.16 -4.01 -5.05
N LEU A 117 -12.24 -4.69 -4.39
CA LEU A 117 -10.82 -4.31 -4.39
C LEU A 117 -10.21 -4.36 -5.81
N ILE A 118 -10.74 -5.19 -6.69
CA ILE A 118 -10.27 -5.29 -8.07
C ILE A 118 -10.52 -3.97 -8.83
N ASP A 119 -11.76 -3.46 -8.77
CA ASP A 119 -12.10 -2.22 -9.45
C ASP A 119 -11.46 -1.01 -8.78
N LEU A 120 -11.34 -1.04 -7.45
CA LEU A 120 -10.60 0.00 -6.73
C LEU A 120 -9.14 0.04 -7.21
N ALA A 121 -8.50 -1.14 -7.34
CA ALA A 121 -7.12 -1.20 -7.82
C ALA A 121 -6.99 -0.66 -9.25
N ARG A 122 -7.93 -1.02 -10.15
CA ARG A 122 -7.92 -0.53 -11.53
C ARG A 122 -7.98 1.00 -11.63
N ALA A 123 -8.60 1.64 -10.66
CA ALA A 123 -8.78 3.10 -10.64
C ALA A 123 -7.57 3.86 -10.08
N HIS A 124 -6.50 3.16 -9.72
CA HIS A 124 -5.32 3.76 -9.07
C HIS A 124 -4.02 3.35 -9.78
N ASP A 125 -2.95 4.12 -9.56
CA ASP A 125 -1.63 3.88 -10.19
C ASP A 125 -0.74 2.94 -9.37
N LEU A 126 -1.04 2.82 -8.08
CA LEU A 126 -0.25 2.00 -7.15
C LEU A 126 -1.17 1.51 -6.05
N VAL A 127 -1.09 0.23 -5.75
CA VAL A 127 -1.76 -0.37 -4.58
C VAL A 127 -0.72 -0.58 -3.49
N VAL A 128 -1.06 -0.18 -2.27
CA VAL A 128 -0.21 -0.38 -1.09
C VAL A 128 -1.05 -1.11 -0.04
N THR A 129 -0.50 -2.16 0.55
CA THR A 129 -1.14 -2.82 1.71
C THR A 129 -0.30 -2.60 2.96
N VAL A 130 -0.97 -2.42 4.09
CA VAL A 130 -0.31 -2.26 5.40
C VAL A 130 -0.97 -3.21 6.39
N GLU A 131 -0.18 -4.15 6.93
CA GLU A 131 -0.68 -5.14 7.90
C GLU A 131 0.31 -5.36 9.04
N ASP A 132 -0.22 -5.58 10.24
CA ASP A 132 0.60 -5.92 11.41
C ASP A 132 0.79 -7.44 11.52
N ASN A 133 1.15 -8.03 10.40
CA ASN A 133 1.34 -9.47 10.21
C ASN A 133 2.59 -9.68 9.35
N GLY A 134 3.13 -10.87 9.35
CA GLY A 134 4.22 -11.23 8.45
C GLY A 134 3.84 -10.99 6.99
N ARG A 135 4.74 -10.35 6.23
CA ARG A 135 4.53 -10.09 4.79
C ARG A 135 4.36 -11.39 4.00
N VAL A 136 5.15 -12.42 4.35
CA VAL A 136 5.14 -13.69 3.61
C VAL A 136 3.80 -14.38 3.82
N GLY A 137 3.06 -14.57 2.73
CA GLY A 137 1.75 -15.21 2.75
C GLY A 137 0.66 -14.41 3.46
N GLY A 138 0.88 -13.13 3.73
CA GLY A 138 -0.09 -12.27 4.41
C GLY A 138 -1.18 -11.76 3.47
N VAL A 139 -1.94 -10.78 3.95
CA VAL A 139 -3.07 -10.21 3.19
C VAL A 139 -2.59 -9.49 1.93
N GLY A 140 -1.44 -8.82 2.00
CA GLY A 140 -0.86 -8.19 0.81
C GLY A 140 -0.55 -9.21 -0.28
N ALA A 141 -0.02 -10.37 0.09
CA ALA A 141 0.25 -11.45 -0.87
C ALA A 141 -1.06 -12.02 -1.45
N ALA A 142 -2.10 -12.17 -0.62
CA ALA A 142 -3.41 -12.63 -1.08
C ALA A 142 -4.05 -11.64 -2.05
N LEU A 143 -3.93 -10.34 -1.78
CA LEU A 143 -4.43 -9.31 -2.69
C LEU A 143 -3.67 -9.31 -4.00
N ALA A 144 -2.35 -9.46 -3.96
CA ALA A 144 -1.54 -9.55 -5.19
C ALA A 144 -2.01 -10.73 -6.07
N GLN A 145 -2.33 -11.85 -5.45
CA GLN A 145 -2.87 -13.01 -6.18
C GLN A 145 -4.25 -12.70 -6.77
N LEU A 146 -5.14 -12.09 -6.00
CA LEU A 146 -6.48 -11.70 -6.47
C LEU A 146 -6.40 -10.79 -7.70
N LEU A 147 -5.52 -9.79 -7.65
CA LEU A 147 -5.36 -8.84 -8.75
C LEU A 147 -4.78 -9.52 -9.98
N ARG A 148 -3.81 -10.41 -9.82
CA ARG A 148 -3.22 -11.18 -10.92
C ARG A 148 -4.25 -12.08 -11.59
N ASP A 149 -5.07 -12.76 -10.78
CA ASP A 149 -6.13 -13.66 -11.29
C ASP A 149 -7.21 -12.88 -12.06
N ALA A 150 -7.37 -11.59 -11.77
CA ALA A 150 -8.33 -10.70 -12.45
C ALA A 150 -7.70 -9.90 -13.60
N ASP A 151 -6.47 -10.22 -14.00
CA ASP A 151 -5.70 -9.51 -15.03
C ASP A 151 -5.56 -8.01 -14.76
N VAL A 152 -5.39 -7.63 -13.48
CA VAL A 152 -5.15 -6.24 -13.09
C VAL A 152 -3.65 -6.01 -12.98
N ASP A 153 -3.10 -5.22 -13.89
CA ASP A 153 -1.68 -4.94 -13.99
C ASP A 153 -1.31 -3.62 -13.30
N VAL A 154 -1.74 -3.47 -12.04
CA VAL A 154 -1.39 -2.31 -11.22
C VAL A 154 -0.29 -2.74 -10.25
N PRO A 155 0.81 -1.99 -10.15
CA PRO A 155 1.87 -2.33 -9.20
C PRO A 155 1.35 -2.37 -7.77
N LEU A 156 1.84 -3.33 -7.00
CA LEU A 156 1.49 -3.47 -5.59
C LEU A 156 2.75 -3.47 -4.73
N ARG A 157 2.68 -2.78 -3.58
CA ARG A 157 3.68 -2.82 -2.52
C ARG A 157 2.99 -3.26 -1.22
N ASP A 158 3.49 -4.34 -0.65
CA ASP A 158 2.97 -4.86 0.61
C ASP A 158 3.92 -4.50 1.75
N PHE A 159 3.39 -3.84 2.77
CA PHE A 159 4.12 -3.50 3.99
C PHE A 159 3.58 -4.33 5.15
N GLY A 160 4.49 -5.02 5.81
CA GLY A 160 4.21 -5.89 6.93
C GLY A 160 5.51 -6.25 7.61
N ILE A 161 5.45 -7.23 8.48
CA ILE A 161 6.59 -7.64 9.28
C ILE A 161 7.50 -8.56 8.44
N ALA A 162 8.78 -8.25 8.39
CA ALA A 162 9.77 -9.09 7.72
C ALA A 162 9.82 -10.49 8.39
N GLN A 163 10.19 -11.49 7.59
CA GLN A 163 10.22 -12.90 8.06
C GLN A 163 11.41 -13.12 9.01
N ARG A 164 11.24 -12.65 10.24
CA ARG A 164 12.22 -12.84 11.31
C ARG A 164 11.51 -12.90 12.66
N PHE A 165 12.16 -13.50 13.63
CA PHE A 165 11.67 -13.48 15.00
C PHE A 165 11.89 -12.08 15.59
N LEU A 166 10.91 -11.61 16.34
CA LEU A 166 10.95 -10.29 16.98
C LEU A 166 11.21 -10.45 18.47
N ASP A 167 11.99 -9.55 19.03
CA ASP A 167 12.16 -9.47 20.47
C ASP A 167 10.88 -8.99 21.14
N HIS A 168 10.72 -9.34 22.41
CA HIS A 168 9.56 -8.91 23.18
C HIS A 168 9.60 -7.39 23.39
N GLY A 169 8.45 -6.73 23.23
CA GLY A 169 8.35 -5.29 23.38
C GLY A 169 6.92 -4.81 23.38
N LYS A 170 6.72 -3.55 23.65
CA LYS A 170 5.41 -2.92 23.53
C LYS A 170 5.05 -2.80 22.04
N ARG A 171 3.76 -2.90 21.74
CA ARG A 171 3.28 -2.88 20.36
C ARG A 171 3.85 -1.71 19.55
N ASP A 172 3.75 -0.49 20.08
CA ASP A 172 4.19 0.70 19.32
C ASP A 172 5.71 0.68 19.06
N GLU A 173 6.49 0.21 20.02
CA GLU A 173 7.95 0.07 19.89
C GLU A 173 8.28 -0.97 18.81
N VAL A 174 7.59 -2.11 18.84
CA VAL A 174 7.78 -3.18 17.84
C VAL A 174 7.37 -2.68 16.45
N MET A 175 6.22 -2.00 16.33
CA MET A 175 5.79 -1.46 15.03
C MET A 175 6.82 -0.47 14.46
N ALA A 176 7.39 0.38 15.30
CA ALA A 176 8.45 1.30 14.86
C ALA A 176 9.71 0.54 14.42
N GLU A 177 10.13 -0.45 15.21
CA GLU A 177 11.31 -1.26 14.91
C GLU A 177 11.19 -1.99 13.56
N VAL A 178 9.98 -2.49 13.23
CA VAL A 178 9.78 -3.23 11.96
C VAL A 178 9.43 -2.32 10.79
N GLY A 179 9.49 -1.00 10.96
CA GLY A 179 9.29 -0.03 9.88
C GLY A 179 7.84 0.22 9.52
N LEU A 180 6.91 -0.02 10.45
CA LEU A 180 5.49 0.24 10.27
C LEU A 180 5.01 1.51 10.99
N ALA A 181 5.94 2.38 11.40
CA ALA A 181 5.58 3.71 11.90
C ALA A 181 5.08 4.58 10.74
N PRO A 182 4.15 5.52 10.99
CA PRO A 182 3.57 6.32 9.92
C PRO A 182 4.57 7.07 9.05
N GLN A 183 5.61 7.66 9.64
CA GLN A 183 6.62 8.40 8.89
C GLN A 183 7.44 7.49 7.97
N ASP A 184 7.76 6.27 8.41
CA ASP A 184 8.50 5.30 7.58
C ASP A 184 7.65 4.81 6.42
N LEU A 185 6.38 4.49 6.69
CA LEU A 185 5.45 4.05 5.66
C LEU A 185 5.22 5.15 4.63
N ALA A 186 5.00 6.38 5.08
CA ALA A 186 4.77 7.51 4.16
C ALA A 186 5.98 7.72 3.25
N ARG A 187 7.20 7.68 3.81
CA ARG A 187 8.43 7.79 3.01
C ARG A 187 8.51 6.69 1.96
N LYS A 188 8.23 5.45 2.35
CA LYS A 188 8.26 4.31 1.43
C LYS A 188 7.22 4.42 0.31
N VAL A 189 6.04 4.95 0.62
CA VAL A 189 4.98 5.18 -0.39
C VAL A 189 5.44 6.25 -1.38
N VAL A 190 5.96 7.36 -0.89
CA VAL A 190 6.47 8.45 -1.74
C VAL A 190 7.59 7.92 -2.65
N GLU A 191 8.54 7.16 -2.10
CA GLU A 191 9.61 6.54 -2.88
C GLU A 191 9.07 5.59 -3.96
N ALA A 192 8.03 4.80 -3.62
CA ALA A 192 7.43 3.86 -4.57
C ALA A 192 6.73 4.59 -5.72
N VAL A 193 6.10 5.74 -5.44
CA VAL A 193 5.49 6.58 -6.46
C VAL A 193 6.57 7.21 -7.35
N ALA A 194 7.63 7.75 -6.74
CA ALA A 194 8.72 8.40 -7.48
C ALA A 194 9.41 7.44 -8.47
N LYS A 195 9.62 6.20 -8.06
CA LYS A 195 10.24 5.19 -8.93
C LYS A 195 9.39 4.83 -10.16
N ARG A 196 8.14 5.27 -10.20
CA ARG A 196 7.21 4.98 -11.30
C ARG A 196 6.94 6.20 -12.17
N GLN A 197 7.56 7.35 -11.90
CA GLN A 197 7.52 8.48 -12.81
C GLN A 197 8.34 8.09 -14.05
N PRO A 198 7.75 8.24 -15.24
CA PRO A 198 8.56 8.04 -16.44
C PRO A 198 9.68 9.05 -16.43
N UNK A 199 10.71 8.62 -16.60
CA UNK A 199 11.65 9.41 -16.67
C UNK A 199 11.31 10.45 -17.46
N ILE A 200 11.67 11.48 -17.24
CA ILE A 200 11.60 12.65 -18.09
C ILE A 200 12.59 12.38 -19.24
N GLU A 201 12.08 11.96 -20.35
CA GLU A 201 12.90 11.92 -21.55
C GLU A 201 13.41 13.34 -21.79
N ASP A 202 14.72 13.48 -21.82
CA ASP A 202 15.33 14.77 -22.18
C ASP A 202 14.70 15.22 -23.51
N ASP A 203 14.04 16.35 -23.48
CA ASP A 203 13.40 16.91 -24.67
C ASP A 203 14.50 17.12 -25.74
N PRO A 204 14.46 16.39 -26.85
CA PRO A 204 15.49 16.54 -27.89
C PRO A 204 15.45 17.93 -28.55
N THR A 205 14.51 18.79 -28.16
CA THR A 205 14.43 20.19 -28.64
C THR A 205 15.10 21.20 -27.71
N SER A 206 15.70 20.75 -26.61
CA SER A 206 16.53 21.64 -25.80
C SER A 206 17.69 22.14 -26.69
N PRO A 207 17.84 23.45 -26.89
CA PRO A 207 18.96 23.94 -27.71
C PRO A 207 20.28 23.62 -27.02
N GLY A 208 21.01 22.69 -27.62
CA GLY A 208 22.33 22.32 -27.14
C GLY A 208 23.23 23.54 -27.08
N GLU A 209 23.89 23.71 -25.97
CA GLU A 209 24.90 24.72 -25.77
C GLU A 209 25.96 24.55 -26.88
N ALA A 210 26.07 25.53 -27.79
CA ALA A 210 27.00 25.47 -28.90
C ALA A 210 28.42 25.43 -28.36
N ALA A 211 29.14 24.38 -28.69
CA ALA A 211 30.57 24.31 -28.37
C ALA A 211 31.34 25.45 -29.10
N PRO A 212 32.29 26.10 -28.44
CA PRO A 212 33.05 27.17 -29.11
C PRO A 212 33.89 26.57 -30.25
N ALA A 213 33.84 27.26 -31.41
CA ALA A 213 34.59 26.87 -32.58
C ALA A 213 36.10 26.93 -32.29
N GLY A 214 36.73 25.79 -32.23
CA GLY A 214 38.21 25.73 -32.11
C GLY A 214 38.89 26.09 -33.42
N GLU A 215 39.83 27.01 -33.34
CA GLU A 215 40.69 27.48 -34.40
C GLU A 215 41.43 26.31 -35.09
N ARG A 216 41.31 26.23 -36.40
CA ARG A 216 42.17 25.37 -37.22
C ARG A 216 43.49 26.10 -37.43
N ALA A 217 44.54 25.67 -36.79
CA ALA A 217 45.88 26.00 -37.24
C ALA A 217 46.38 24.91 -38.17
N UNK A 218 46.60 25.08 -39.36
CA UNK A 218 47.05 24.34 -40.16
C UNK A 218 48.34 24.47 -40.24
N GLU A 219 49.19 23.76 -40.34
CA GLU A 219 50.53 23.95 -40.92
C GLU A 219 50.94 22.78 -41.80
N ALA A 220 51.56 23.19 -42.82
CA ALA A 220 51.97 22.60 -44.07
C ALA A 220 53.24 21.73 -43.99
N ILE A 221 53.27 20.71 -44.85
CA ILE A 221 54.36 20.40 -45.79
C ILE A 221 55.76 20.17 -45.23
N GLY A 222 56.33 19.08 -45.62
CA GLY A 222 57.75 18.80 -45.70
C GLY A 222 58.00 17.29 -45.70
N ASP A 223 58.10 16.69 -46.73
CA ASP A 223 59.05 16.34 -47.77
C ASP A 223 60.16 15.39 -47.28
N GLN A 224 60.21 14.33 -48.03
CA GLN A 224 61.35 13.53 -48.42
C GLN A 224 62.06 12.55 -47.46
N ARG A 225 62.09 11.41 -47.99
CA ARG A 225 63.04 10.29 -48.12
C ARG A 225 62.72 9.07 -47.27
#